data_12df8e62b76dd2294b8a55c1cf748ba0
#
_entry.id   12df8e62b76dd2294b8a55c1cf748ba0
#
_cell.length_a   1.000
_cell.length_b   1.000
_cell.length_c   1.000
_cell.angle_alpha   90.00
_cell.angle_beta   90.00
_cell.angle_gamma   90.00
#
_symmetry.space_group_name_H-M   'P 1'
#
loop_
_entity.id
_entity.type
_entity.pdbx_description
1 polymer ?
#
loop_
_entity_poly.entity_id
_entity_poly.type
_entity_poly.pdbx_seq_one_letter_code
_entity_poly.pdbx_strand_id
1 'polypeptide(L)'
;MDITTITNSVKKFNDICPAHGETEFVQVLEFAPKCCLCSARDQEIERQRQYEQSHRERMLAQMANCGINVTANGFDAWQYDDVQVERQTKLIKNLTVYAKSFDCDKPNILLYGSTGSGKTMLANALARAVFQHQFNQGAIKPSKFIRSAEITRLCKENWTDKAKPSEQMVLAELKLFDLLVIDDLGDGDTTGNAANDRSRLGDLIDGRYQKKPTIITTNMDIDEIKIFMGDRAWDRYQQKLITVKCDWPSHRQKPGVAIMGEW
;
A
#
# COMPACT_ATOMS: atom_id res chain seq x y z
N MET A 1 14.09 5.27 -46.41
CA MET A 1 12.81 4.94 -47.09
C MET A 1 12.00 6.22 -47.11
N ASP A 2 11.70 6.69 -48.29
CA ASP A 2 11.07 8.00 -48.50
C ASP A 2 9.59 7.93 -48.12
N ILE A 3 9.09 8.87 -47.32
CA ILE A 3 7.70 8.93 -46.84
C ILE A 3 6.68 8.90 -47.99
N THR A 4 7.07 9.39 -49.17
CA THR A 4 6.29 9.39 -50.40
C THR A 4 6.03 7.99 -50.99
N THR A 5 6.84 6.99 -50.67
CA THR A 5 6.65 5.62 -51.16
C THR A 5 5.60 4.85 -50.36
N ILE A 6 5.33 5.26 -49.10
CA ILE A 6 4.37 4.60 -48.23
C ILE A 6 2.93 5.01 -48.58
N THR A 7 2.71 6.27 -49.05
CA THR A 7 1.37 6.76 -49.36
C THR A 7 0.76 6.11 -50.60
N ASN A 8 1.57 5.57 -51.53
CA ASN A 8 1.07 4.90 -52.73
C ASN A 8 0.68 3.42 -52.52
N SER A 9 0.82 2.90 -51.32
CA SER A 9 0.58 1.48 -51.00
C SER A 9 -0.67 1.22 -50.14
N VAL A 10 -1.47 2.25 -49.93
CA VAL A 10 -2.73 2.14 -49.17
C VAL A 10 -3.90 2.15 -50.14
N LYS A 11 -4.66 1.07 -50.19
CA LYS A 11 -5.89 0.98 -50.98
C LYS A 11 -7.08 1.05 -50.04
N LYS A 12 -8.11 1.84 -50.44
CA LYS A 12 -9.40 1.92 -49.73
C LYS A 12 -10.50 1.45 -50.70
N PHE A 13 -11.41 0.64 -50.21
CA PHE A 13 -12.55 0.13 -50.95
C PHE A 13 -13.67 -0.27 -50.00
N ASN A 14 -14.90 -0.36 -50.49
CA ASN A 14 -16.04 -0.83 -49.70
C ASN A 14 -16.17 -2.35 -49.83
N ASP A 15 -16.47 -3.02 -48.71
CA ASP A 15 -16.73 -4.44 -48.66
C ASP A 15 -17.64 -4.74 -47.45
N ILE A 16 -18.13 -5.98 -47.33
CA ILE A 16 -19.05 -6.41 -46.28
C ILE A 16 -18.25 -6.96 -45.12
N CYS A 17 -18.29 -6.24 -43.97
CA CYS A 17 -17.75 -6.72 -42.73
C CYS A 17 -18.79 -7.58 -41.98
N PRO A 18 -18.47 -8.80 -41.51
CA PRO A 18 -19.41 -9.62 -40.77
C PRO A 18 -19.96 -8.98 -39.49
N ALA A 19 -19.19 -8.06 -38.90
CA ALA A 19 -19.58 -7.36 -37.67
C ALA A 19 -20.27 -6.02 -37.90
N HIS A 20 -20.06 -5.34 -39.06
CA HIS A 20 -20.47 -3.95 -39.29
C HIS A 20 -21.28 -3.75 -40.59
N GLY A 21 -21.51 -4.83 -41.37
CA GLY A 21 -22.15 -4.74 -42.66
C GLY A 21 -21.27 -4.05 -43.73
N GLU A 22 -21.88 -3.33 -44.68
CA GLU A 22 -21.15 -2.61 -45.72
C GLU A 22 -20.36 -1.44 -45.14
N THR A 23 -19.05 -1.46 -45.31
CA THR A 23 -18.14 -0.45 -44.70
C THR A 23 -16.83 -0.32 -45.48
N GLU A 24 -16.08 0.75 -45.23
CA GLU A 24 -14.76 0.97 -45.85
C GLU A 24 -13.72 -0.01 -45.30
N PHE A 25 -12.98 -0.63 -46.17
CA PHE A 25 -11.81 -1.45 -45.88
C PHE A 25 -10.54 -0.73 -46.31
N VAL A 26 -9.48 -0.93 -45.52
CA VAL A 26 -8.13 -0.44 -45.83
C VAL A 26 -7.20 -1.62 -45.99
N GLN A 27 -6.47 -1.66 -47.12
CA GLN A 27 -5.39 -2.56 -47.39
C GLN A 27 -4.06 -1.80 -47.47
N VAL A 28 -3.07 -2.22 -46.69
CA VAL A 28 -1.73 -1.65 -46.67
C VAL A 28 -0.78 -2.67 -47.27
N LEU A 29 -0.16 -2.35 -48.42
CA LEU A 29 0.74 -3.26 -49.14
C LEU A 29 0.04 -4.59 -49.45
N GLU A 30 0.71 -5.71 -49.14
CA GLU A 30 0.21 -7.08 -49.38
C GLU A 30 -0.52 -7.68 -48.17
N PHE A 31 -0.74 -6.87 -47.10
CA PHE A 31 -1.47 -7.35 -45.92
C PHE A 31 -2.97 -7.52 -46.22
N ALA A 32 -3.61 -8.43 -45.49
CA ALA A 32 -5.04 -8.65 -45.63
C ALA A 32 -5.83 -7.37 -45.34
N PRO A 33 -6.87 -7.05 -46.13
CA PRO A 33 -7.71 -5.89 -45.91
C PRO A 33 -8.37 -5.92 -44.54
N LYS A 34 -8.44 -4.76 -43.88
CA LYS A 34 -9.12 -4.63 -42.57
C LYS A 34 -10.26 -3.63 -42.67
N CYS A 35 -11.40 -4.00 -42.13
CA CYS A 35 -12.51 -3.07 -41.91
C CYS A 35 -12.09 -1.90 -41.04
N CYS A 36 -12.32 -0.67 -41.48
CA CYS A 36 -11.95 0.55 -40.74
C CYS A 36 -12.54 0.60 -39.32
N LEU A 37 -13.80 0.18 -39.16
CA LEU A 37 -14.47 0.17 -37.86
C LEU A 37 -13.90 -0.90 -36.93
N CYS A 38 -13.57 -2.10 -37.43
CA CYS A 38 -12.86 -3.14 -36.66
C CYS A 38 -11.49 -2.63 -36.21
N SER A 39 -10.72 -2.03 -37.14
CA SER A 39 -9.39 -1.50 -36.86
C SER A 39 -9.43 -0.39 -35.80
N ALA A 40 -10.39 0.52 -35.90
CA ALA A 40 -10.57 1.60 -34.92
C ALA A 40 -10.91 1.05 -33.54
N ARG A 41 -11.80 0.05 -33.48
CA ARG A 41 -12.15 -0.62 -32.20
C ARG A 41 -10.95 -1.35 -31.60
N ASP A 42 -10.18 -2.08 -32.41
CA ASP A 42 -9.01 -2.80 -31.93
C ASP A 42 -7.92 -1.83 -31.43
N GLN A 43 -7.73 -0.69 -32.09
CA GLN A 43 -6.83 0.37 -31.63
C GLN A 43 -7.29 0.99 -30.31
N GLU A 44 -8.60 1.20 -30.12
CA GLU A 44 -9.13 1.75 -28.88
C GLU A 44 -8.96 0.77 -27.71
N ILE A 45 -9.20 -0.53 -27.95
CA ILE A 45 -8.96 -1.59 -26.95
C ILE A 45 -7.47 -1.62 -26.57
N GLU A 46 -6.57 -1.55 -27.55
CA GLU A 46 -5.13 -1.56 -27.30
C GLU A 46 -4.68 -0.30 -26.54
N ARG A 47 -5.20 0.88 -26.90
CA ARG A 47 -4.95 2.13 -26.19
C ARG A 47 -5.41 2.05 -24.75
N GLN A 48 -6.61 1.49 -24.51
CA GLN A 48 -7.16 1.30 -23.16
C GLN A 48 -6.28 0.35 -22.34
N ARG A 49 -5.82 -0.77 -22.91
CA ARG A 49 -4.89 -1.72 -22.26
C ARG A 49 -3.58 -1.05 -21.88
N GLN A 50 -2.99 -0.29 -22.79
CA GLN A 50 -1.72 0.44 -22.54
C GLN A 50 -1.91 1.49 -21.43
N TYR A 51 -3.03 2.20 -21.42
CA TYR A 51 -3.38 3.14 -20.36
C TYR A 51 -3.51 2.45 -19.01
N GLU A 52 -4.25 1.35 -18.92
CA GLU A 52 -4.45 0.58 -17.69
C GLU A 52 -3.13 0.00 -17.18
N GLN A 53 -2.29 -0.52 -18.07
CA GLN A 53 -0.97 -1.02 -17.71
C GLN A 53 -0.08 0.10 -17.16
N SER A 54 0.03 1.22 -17.85
CA SER A 54 0.83 2.38 -17.41
C SER A 54 0.32 2.94 -16.09
N HIS A 55 -1.00 3.00 -15.89
CA HIS A 55 -1.62 3.44 -14.64
C HIS A 55 -1.27 2.50 -13.49
N ARG A 56 -1.36 1.18 -13.72
CA ARG A 56 -0.99 0.15 -12.75
C ARG A 56 0.48 0.21 -12.38
N GLU A 57 1.37 0.33 -13.35
CA GLU A 57 2.82 0.44 -13.14
C GLU A 57 3.17 1.67 -12.30
N ARG A 58 2.59 2.84 -12.61
CA ARG A 58 2.76 4.07 -11.82
C ARG A 58 2.28 3.89 -10.39
N MET A 59 1.11 3.29 -10.19
CA MET A 59 0.56 3.02 -8.86
C MET A 59 1.48 2.12 -8.04
N LEU A 60 1.98 1.01 -8.62
CA LEU A 60 2.87 0.08 -7.93
C LEU A 60 4.22 0.74 -7.59
N ALA A 61 4.78 1.53 -8.49
CA ALA A 61 6.02 2.27 -8.23
C ALA A 61 5.85 3.28 -7.09
N GLN A 62 4.74 4.01 -7.06
CA GLN A 62 4.47 4.95 -5.96
C GLN A 62 4.21 4.24 -4.63
N MET A 63 3.51 3.09 -4.62
CA MET A 63 3.35 2.26 -3.42
C MET A 63 4.71 1.85 -2.86
N ALA A 64 5.62 1.35 -3.70
CA ALA A 64 6.95 0.94 -3.28
C ALA A 64 7.74 2.11 -2.67
N ASN A 65 7.69 3.30 -3.27
CA ASN A 65 8.30 4.53 -2.74
C ASN A 65 7.67 4.96 -1.39
N CYS A 66 6.41 4.61 -1.16
CA CYS A 66 5.74 4.81 0.12
C CYS A 66 6.01 3.71 1.15
N GLY A 67 6.93 2.78 0.89
CA GLY A 67 7.31 1.68 1.79
C GLY A 67 6.29 0.55 1.86
N ILE A 68 5.26 0.56 1.00
CA ILE A 68 4.26 -0.51 0.94
C ILE A 68 4.85 -1.68 0.16
N ASN A 69 4.85 -2.86 0.76
CA ASN A 69 5.31 -4.06 0.07
C ASN A 69 4.28 -4.51 -0.98
N VAL A 70 4.61 -4.27 -2.25
CA VAL A 70 3.73 -4.56 -3.39
C VAL A 70 3.70 -6.04 -3.77
N THR A 71 4.71 -6.82 -3.34
CA THR A 71 4.79 -8.27 -3.57
C THR A 71 4.14 -9.08 -2.45
N ALA A 72 3.89 -8.46 -1.29
CA ALA A 72 3.14 -9.10 -0.21
C ALA A 72 1.70 -9.36 -0.63
N ASN A 73 1.17 -10.46 -0.14
CA ASN A 73 -0.22 -10.82 -0.35
C ASN A 73 -1.17 -9.78 0.26
N GLY A 74 -2.34 -9.60 -0.39
CA GLY A 74 -3.42 -8.80 0.14
C GLY A 74 -4.28 -9.57 1.15
N PHE A 75 -5.43 -9.02 1.49
CA PHE A 75 -6.39 -9.69 2.39
C PHE A 75 -6.93 -11.02 1.85
N ASP A 76 -6.95 -11.20 0.53
CA ASP A 76 -7.39 -12.40 -0.19
C ASP A 76 -6.50 -13.61 0.05
N ALA A 77 -5.25 -13.39 0.41
CA ALA A 77 -4.29 -14.47 0.71
C ALA A 77 -4.07 -14.69 2.23
N TRP A 78 -4.95 -14.16 3.07
CA TRP A 78 -4.89 -14.39 4.51
C TRP A 78 -5.13 -15.87 4.82
N GLN A 79 -4.20 -16.49 5.55
CA GLN A 79 -4.36 -17.85 6.05
C GLN A 79 -5.06 -17.81 7.41
N TYR A 80 -6.25 -18.37 7.46
CA TYR A 80 -7.06 -18.42 8.69
C TYR A 80 -6.50 -19.46 9.66
N ASP A 81 -6.60 -19.15 10.95
CA ASP A 81 -6.40 -20.12 12.02
C ASP A 81 -7.69 -20.93 12.23
N ASP A 82 -7.57 -22.25 12.30
CA ASP A 82 -8.73 -23.16 12.36
C ASP A 82 -9.65 -22.90 13.56
N VAL A 83 -9.11 -22.38 14.66
CA VAL A 83 -9.85 -22.09 15.91
C VAL A 83 -10.50 -20.71 15.90
N GLN A 84 -9.94 -19.74 15.18
CA GLN A 84 -10.37 -18.34 15.21
C GLN A 84 -10.88 -17.83 13.85
N VAL A 85 -11.29 -18.73 12.95
CA VAL A 85 -11.74 -18.41 11.58
C VAL A 85 -12.79 -17.30 11.56
N GLU A 86 -13.83 -17.40 12.38
CA GLU A 86 -14.92 -16.41 12.41
C GLU A 86 -14.42 -15.02 12.79
N ARG A 87 -13.59 -14.95 13.84
CA ARG A 87 -13.01 -13.68 14.32
C ARG A 87 -12.12 -13.05 13.27
N GLN A 88 -11.26 -13.84 12.63
CA GLN A 88 -10.37 -13.37 11.58
C GLN A 88 -11.14 -12.97 10.32
N THR A 89 -12.15 -13.74 9.92
CA THR A 89 -13.03 -13.39 8.79
C THR A 89 -13.74 -12.05 9.02
N LYS A 90 -14.29 -11.85 10.22
CA LYS A 90 -14.91 -10.56 10.59
C LYS A 90 -13.90 -9.42 10.56
N LEU A 91 -12.69 -9.64 11.07
CA LEU A 91 -11.61 -8.66 11.04
C LEU A 91 -11.27 -8.26 9.60
N ILE A 92 -10.97 -9.23 8.72
CA ILE A 92 -10.63 -8.98 7.31
C ILE A 92 -11.75 -8.24 6.60
N LYS A 93 -13.00 -8.63 6.82
CA LYS A 93 -14.17 -7.92 6.27
C LYS A 93 -14.20 -6.46 6.73
N ASN A 94 -14.01 -6.20 8.02
CA ASN A 94 -14.04 -4.85 8.57
C ASN A 94 -12.88 -4.00 8.04
N LEU A 95 -11.67 -4.54 7.95
CA LEU A 95 -10.51 -3.84 7.37
C LEU A 95 -10.71 -3.56 5.87
N THR A 96 -11.34 -4.47 5.14
CA THR A 96 -11.70 -4.26 3.73
C THR A 96 -12.73 -3.13 3.58
N VAL A 97 -13.75 -3.07 4.44
CA VAL A 97 -14.72 -1.97 4.46
C VAL A 97 -14.04 -0.65 4.81
N TYR A 98 -13.17 -0.66 5.85
CA TYR A 98 -12.37 0.51 6.22
C TYR A 98 -11.59 1.07 5.02
N ALA A 99 -10.91 0.22 4.26
CA ALA A 99 -10.12 0.63 3.11
C ALA A 99 -10.98 1.18 1.96
N LYS A 100 -12.09 0.52 1.64
CA LYS A 100 -12.98 0.91 0.52
C LYS A 100 -13.75 2.20 0.77
N SER A 101 -13.99 2.54 2.04
CA SER A 101 -14.66 3.77 2.46
C SER A 101 -13.71 4.73 3.18
N PHE A 102 -12.42 4.67 2.82
CA PHE A 102 -11.39 5.46 3.50
C PHE A 102 -11.58 6.96 3.26
N ASP A 103 -11.53 7.70 4.34
CA ASP A 103 -11.37 9.16 4.39
C ASP A 103 -10.47 9.54 5.58
N CYS A 104 -10.10 10.81 5.67
CA CYS A 104 -9.21 11.28 6.72
C CYS A 104 -9.84 11.36 8.12
N ASP A 105 -11.15 11.14 8.25
CA ASP A 105 -11.86 11.09 9.55
C ASP A 105 -11.98 9.67 10.13
N LYS A 106 -11.43 8.66 9.44
CA LYS A 106 -11.39 7.28 9.91
C LYS A 106 -10.67 7.14 11.25
N PRO A 107 -11.08 6.16 12.07
CA PRO A 107 -10.42 5.88 13.33
C PRO A 107 -8.96 5.43 13.15
N ASN A 108 -8.13 5.68 14.16
CA ASN A 108 -6.83 5.04 14.31
C ASN A 108 -7.01 3.52 14.50
N ILE A 109 -5.99 2.74 14.18
CA ILE A 109 -6.00 1.29 14.39
C ILE A 109 -4.73 0.88 15.13
N LEU A 110 -4.88 0.11 16.20
CA LEU A 110 -3.79 -0.53 16.93
C LEU A 110 -3.87 -2.04 16.73
N LEU A 111 -2.87 -2.61 16.06
CA LEU A 111 -2.67 -4.06 15.92
C LEU A 111 -1.59 -4.49 16.92
N TYR A 112 -1.98 -5.23 17.96
CA TYR A 112 -1.05 -5.62 19.02
C TYR A 112 -1.15 -7.12 19.34
N GLY A 113 -0.13 -7.69 19.98
CA GLY A 113 -0.11 -9.08 20.40
C GLY A 113 1.15 -9.83 19.97
N SER A 114 1.10 -11.17 19.99
CA SER A 114 2.28 -12.05 19.84
C SER A 114 3.03 -11.87 18.52
N THR A 115 4.34 -12.11 18.56
CA THR A 115 5.21 -12.14 17.37
C THR A 115 4.75 -13.24 16.41
N GLY A 116 4.75 -12.94 15.10
CA GLY A 116 4.39 -13.91 14.06
C GLY A 116 2.88 -14.05 13.80
N SER A 117 2.03 -13.31 14.51
CA SER A 117 0.58 -13.32 14.32
C SER A 117 0.08 -12.57 13.06
N GLY A 118 0.96 -12.04 12.22
CA GLY A 118 0.59 -11.40 10.96
C GLY A 118 0.20 -9.92 11.05
N LYS A 119 0.47 -9.23 12.16
CA LYS A 119 0.18 -7.78 12.33
C LYS A 119 0.73 -6.92 11.19
N THR A 120 2.02 -7.06 10.88
CA THR A 120 2.69 -6.36 9.77
C THR A 120 2.02 -6.68 8.43
N MET A 121 1.62 -7.94 8.19
CA MET A 121 0.91 -8.33 6.97
C MET A 121 -0.46 -7.64 6.88
N LEU A 122 -1.25 -7.63 7.95
CA LEU A 122 -2.54 -6.94 8.01
C LEU A 122 -2.39 -5.44 7.77
N ALA A 123 -1.42 -4.81 8.42
CA ALA A 123 -1.15 -3.38 8.28
C ALA A 123 -0.71 -3.03 6.86
N ASN A 124 0.15 -3.86 6.24
CA ASN A 124 0.59 -3.67 4.85
C ASN A 124 -0.57 -3.88 3.86
N ALA A 125 -1.40 -4.92 4.04
CA ALA A 125 -2.56 -5.16 3.20
C ALA A 125 -3.56 -4.01 3.27
N LEU A 126 -3.77 -3.46 4.47
CA LEU A 126 -4.64 -2.30 4.68
C LEU A 126 -4.06 -1.04 4.03
N ALA A 127 -2.77 -0.74 4.24
CA ALA A 127 -2.09 0.39 3.61
C ALA A 127 -2.19 0.32 2.08
N ARG A 128 -1.99 -0.87 1.51
CA ARG A 128 -2.11 -1.12 0.08
C ARG A 128 -3.52 -0.86 -0.44
N ALA A 129 -4.53 -1.39 0.25
CA ALA A 129 -5.93 -1.21 -0.16
C ALA A 129 -6.38 0.25 -0.08
N VAL A 130 -5.99 0.98 0.97
CA VAL A 130 -6.21 2.41 1.11
C VAL A 130 -5.48 3.18 0.02
N PHE A 131 -4.22 2.84 -0.25
CA PHE A 131 -3.43 3.48 -1.30
C PHE A 131 -4.13 3.36 -2.66
N GLN A 132 -4.57 2.15 -3.04
CA GLN A 132 -5.27 1.91 -4.30
C GLN A 132 -6.55 2.75 -4.40
N HIS A 133 -7.35 2.78 -3.33
CA HIS A 133 -8.57 3.56 -3.28
C HIS A 133 -8.30 5.05 -3.47
N GLN A 134 -7.39 5.62 -2.70
CA GLN A 134 -7.04 7.03 -2.71
C GLN A 134 -6.32 7.47 -3.99
N PHE A 135 -5.43 6.63 -4.52
CA PHE A 135 -4.71 6.88 -5.78
C PHE A 135 -5.68 7.03 -6.95
N ASN A 136 -6.70 6.16 -7.04
CA ASN A 136 -7.73 6.24 -8.06
C ASN A 136 -8.61 7.50 -7.93
N GLN A 137 -8.62 8.13 -6.75
CA GLN A 137 -9.29 9.41 -6.49
C GLN A 137 -8.39 10.63 -6.69
N GLY A 138 -7.13 10.42 -7.10
CA GLY A 138 -6.17 11.49 -7.36
C GLY A 138 -5.44 12.03 -6.13
N ALA A 139 -5.41 11.30 -5.01
CA ALA A 139 -4.68 11.71 -3.82
C ALA A 139 -3.17 11.79 -4.07
N ILE A 140 -2.53 12.85 -3.55
CA ILE A 140 -1.09 13.11 -3.75
C ILE A 140 -0.23 12.26 -2.81
N LYS A 141 -0.66 12.10 -1.55
CA LYS A 141 0.04 11.33 -0.51
C LYS A 141 -0.94 10.34 0.18
N PRO A 142 -1.37 9.26 -0.51
CA PRO A 142 -2.47 8.42 -0.03
C PRO A 142 -2.12 7.67 1.25
N SER A 143 -1.02 6.91 1.28
CA SER A 143 -0.58 6.20 2.48
C SER A 143 0.93 6.01 2.51
N LYS A 144 1.49 5.92 3.72
CA LYS A 144 2.90 5.62 4.00
C LYS A 144 2.97 4.44 4.97
N PHE A 145 3.80 3.46 4.64
CA PHE A 145 4.17 2.38 5.54
C PHE A 145 5.64 2.57 5.93
N ILE A 146 5.93 2.63 7.22
CA ILE A 146 7.29 2.85 7.72
C ILE A 146 7.48 2.10 9.04
N ARG A 147 8.65 1.52 9.23
CA ARG A 147 9.02 0.93 10.53
C ARG A 147 9.42 2.00 11.52
N SER A 148 9.09 1.80 12.78
CA SER A 148 9.47 2.70 13.88
C SER A 148 10.98 2.98 13.89
N ALA A 149 11.82 1.95 13.77
CA ALA A 149 13.27 2.08 13.68
C ALA A 149 13.75 2.90 12.46
N GLU A 150 13.03 2.85 11.35
CA GLU A 150 13.33 3.62 10.14
C GLU A 150 13.08 5.12 10.35
N ILE A 151 12.02 5.49 11.08
CA ILE A 151 11.78 6.90 11.46
C ILE A 151 12.97 7.43 12.25
N THR A 152 13.42 6.66 13.24
CA THR A 152 14.59 7.00 14.06
C THR A 152 15.85 7.16 13.22
N ARG A 153 16.09 6.25 12.28
CA ARG A 153 17.23 6.31 11.36
C ARG A 153 17.20 7.58 10.50
N LEU A 154 16.08 7.86 9.86
CA LEU A 154 15.92 9.04 9.01
C LEU A 154 16.11 10.35 9.79
N CYS A 155 15.58 10.42 11.01
CA CYS A 155 15.75 11.60 11.87
C CYS A 155 17.21 11.85 12.27
N LYS A 156 18.04 10.81 12.35
CA LYS A 156 19.46 10.91 12.72
C LYS A 156 20.39 11.18 11.52
N GLU A 157 19.99 10.92 10.29
CA GLU A 157 20.84 11.05 9.10
C GLU A 157 21.42 12.46 8.93
N ASN A 158 20.65 13.51 9.23
CA ASN A 158 21.13 14.89 9.17
C ASN A 158 22.25 15.22 10.18
N TRP A 159 22.42 14.39 11.22
CA TRP A 159 23.50 14.61 12.19
C TRP A 159 24.87 14.33 11.58
N THR A 160 24.96 13.36 10.68
CA THR A 160 26.19 12.98 9.99
C THR A 160 26.31 13.60 8.60
N ASP A 161 25.20 13.87 7.93
CA ASP A 161 25.15 14.46 6.59
C ASP A 161 24.12 15.60 6.54
N LYS A 162 24.61 16.83 6.53
CA LYS A 162 23.77 18.05 6.50
C LYS A 162 22.97 18.24 5.21
N ALA A 163 23.28 17.50 4.14
CA ALA A 163 22.46 17.47 2.92
C ALA A 163 21.17 16.66 3.09
N LYS A 164 21.07 15.82 4.13
CA LYS A 164 19.86 15.04 4.44
C LYS A 164 18.80 15.90 5.14
N PRO A 165 17.51 15.53 4.99
CA PRO A 165 16.40 16.20 5.67
C PRO A 165 16.62 16.26 7.18
N SER A 166 16.30 17.40 7.80
CA SER A 166 16.29 17.51 9.26
C SER A 166 15.18 16.65 9.88
N GLU A 167 15.30 16.33 11.17
CA GLU A 167 14.25 15.62 11.91
C GLU A 167 12.87 16.27 11.73
N GLN A 168 12.81 17.60 11.82
CA GLN A 168 11.57 18.36 11.62
C GLN A 168 10.98 18.16 10.21
N MET A 169 11.82 18.13 9.18
CA MET A 169 11.37 17.89 7.80
C MET A 169 10.85 16.47 7.61
N VAL A 170 11.54 15.46 8.18
CA VAL A 170 11.09 14.06 8.15
C VAL A 170 9.72 13.91 8.81
N LEU A 171 9.56 14.43 10.02
CA LEU A 171 8.29 14.34 10.76
C LEU A 171 7.18 15.15 10.07
N ALA A 172 7.49 16.33 9.53
CA ALA A 172 6.54 17.13 8.77
C ALA A 172 6.06 16.38 7.52
N GLU A 173 6.95 15.70 6.80
CA GLU A 173 6.58 14.90 5.64
C GLU A 173 5.65 13.72 6.02
N LEU A 174 5.98 12.98 7.09
CA LEU A 174 5.16 11.86 7.56
C LEU A 174 3.74 12.31 7.99
N LYS A 175 3.58 13.53 8.48
CA LYS A 175 2.28 14.11 8.82
C LYS A 175 1.39 14.38 7.60
N LEU A 176 1.95 14.52 6.40
CA LEU A 176 1.18 14.86 5.18
C LEU A 176 0.41 13.66 4.59
N PHE A 177 0.83 12.43 4.83
CA PHE A 177 0.15 11.25 4.29
C PHE A 177 -1.26 11.10 4.88
N ASP A 178 -2.23 10.73 4.04
CA ASP A 178 -3.62 10.54 4.48
C ASP A 178 -3.73 9.39 5.47
N LEU A 179 -3.02 8.28 5.21
CA LEU A 179 -2.83 7.19 6.16
C LEU A 179 -1.33 7.03 6.47
N LEU A 180 -0.97 7.01 7.76
CA LEU A 180 0.37 6.63 8.22
C LEU A 180 0.32 5.29 8.95
N VAL A 181 1.13 4.34 8.51
CA VAL A 181 1.35 3.05 9.20
C VAL A 181 2.74 3.07 9.81
N ILE A 182 2.79 2.94 11.14
CA ILE A 182 4.03 2.80 11.92
C ILE A 182 4.10 1.34 12.36
N ASP A 183 5.02 0.59 11.77
CA ASP A 183 5.18 -0.84 11.99
C ASP A 183 6.26 -1.12 13.05
N ASP A 184 6.06 -2.19 13.82
CA ASP A 184 6.97 -2.68 14.87
C ASP A 184 7.36 -1.61 15.90
N LEU A 185 6.35 -0.91 16.46
CA LEU A 185 6.60 0.06 17.52
C LEU A 185 7.16 -0.62 18.77
N GLY A 186 8.28 -0.10 19.27
CA GLY A 186 8.98 -0.61 20.46
C GLY A 186 9.92 -1.79 20.17
N ASP A 187 9.99 -2.28 18.94
CA ASP A 187 10.95 -3.31 18.56
C ASP A 187 12.27 -2.66 18.10
N GLY A 188 13.34 -2.92 18.83
CA GLY A 188 14.68 -2.39 18.50
C GLY A 188 15.23 -1.32 19.44
N ASP A 189 14.60 -1.04 20.57
CA ASP A 189 15.03 0.03 21.50
C ASP A 189 16.15 -0.39 22.46
N THR A 190 17.14 -1.16 21.94
CA THR A 190 18.36 -1.50 22.69
C THR A 190 19.40 -0.36 22.70
N THR A 191 19.12 0.77 22.05
CA THR A 191 20.12 1.84 21.83
C THR A 191 20.00 3.04 22.79
N GLY A 192 19.20 2.95 23.85
CA GLY A 192 19.12 4.00 24.89
C GLY A 192 18.43 5.32 24.47
N ASN A 193 17.68 5.34 23.38
CA ASN A 193 17.02 6.53 22.82
C ASN A 193 15.48 6.53 22.99
N ALA A 194 14.92 5.72 23.87
CA ALA A 194 13.47 5.60 24.09
C ALA A 194 12.77 6.95 24.31
N ALA A 195 13.42 7.90 25.00
CA ALA A 195 12.86 9.23 25.23
C ALA A 195 12.70 10.02 23.92
N ASN A 196 13.69 9.95 23.02
CA ASN A 196 13.62 10.64 21.73
C ASN A 196 12.58 10.00 20.80
N ASP A 197 12.48 8.67 20.79
CA ASP A 197 11.49 7.96 19.98
C ASP A 197 10.07 8.20 20.47
N ARG A 198 9.88 8.28 21.80
CA ARG A 198 8.63 8.74 22.42
C ARG A 198 8.28 10.17 21.98
N SER A 199 9.24 11.10 22.01
CA SER A 199 9.04 12.49 21.60
C SER A 199 8.62 12.59 20.14
N ARG A 200 9.30 11.86 19.23
CA ARG A 200 8.97 11.78 17.79
C ARG A 200 7.58 11.23 17.55
N LEU A 201 7.25 10.11 18.21
CA LEU A 201 5.91 9.54 18.13
C LEU A 201 4.86 10.51 18.63
N GLY A 202 5.10 11.16 19.77
CA GLY A 202 4.22 12.18 20.31
C GLY A 202 3.97 13.33 19.31
N ASP A 203 5.02 13.83 18.67
CA ASP A 203 4.91 14.88 17.65
C ASP A 203 4.13 14.42 16.41
N LEU A 204 4.33 13.18 15.96
CA LEU A 204 3.55 12.59 14.86
C LEU A 204 2.06 12.47 15.22
N ILE A 205 1.73 11.93 16.39
CA ILE A 205 0.36 11.79 16.85
C ILE A 205 -0.31 13.16 17.03
N ASP A 206 0.38 14.11 17.66
CA ASP A 206 -0.10 15.47 17.85
C ASP A 206 -0.41 16.17 16.52
N GLY A 207 0.48 16.05 15.54
CA GLY A 207 0.30 16.68 14.24
C GLY A 207 -0.80 16.07 13.38
N ARG A 208 -1.13 14.80 13.63
CA ARG A 208 -2.18 14.05 12.91
C ARG A 208 -3.52 14.00 13.65
N TYR A 209 -3.52 14.37 14.91
CA TYR A 209 -4.70 14.35 15.78
C TYR A 209 -5.89 15.08 15.16
N GLN A 210 -7.06 14.40 15.10
CA GLN A 210 -8.32 14.87 14.49
C GLN A 210 -8.22 15.28 13.02
N LYS A 211 -7.15 14.89 12.32
CA LYS A 211 -6.96 15.24 10.92
C LYS A 211 -6.81 14.02 10.03
N LYS A 212 -6.01 13.05 10.48
CA LYS A 212 -5.63 11.89 9.66
C LYS A 212 -5.35 10.68 10.53
N PRO A 213 -5.86 9.49 10.15
CA PRO A 213 -5.67 8.28 10.94
C PRO A 213 -4.21 7.79 10.90
N THR A 214 -3.83 7.12 11.99
CA THR A 214 -2.55 6.43 12.11
C THR A 214 -2.80 4.98 12.54
N ILE A 215 -2.13 4.05 11.87
CA ILE A 215 -2.12 2.63 12.22
C ILE A 215 -0.79 2.34 12.91
N ILE A 216 -0.84 1.64 14.02
CA ILE A 216 0.36 1.19 14.75
C ILE A 216 0.31 -0.32 14.89
N THR A 217 1.42 -1.00 14.61
CA THR A 217 1.62 -2.40 14.98
C THR A 217 2.67 -2.50 16.07
N THR A 218 2.50 -3.43 17.00
CA THR A 218 3.44 -3.63 18.10
C THR A 218 3.28 -5.00 18.75
N ASN A 219 4.33 -5.46 19.42
CA ASN A 219 4.30 -6.65 20.27
C ASN A 219 3.96 -6.31 21.73
N MET A 220 4.00 -5.05 22.11
CA MET A 220 3.63 -4.55 23.45
C MET A 220 2.13 -4.77 23.72
N ASP A 221 1.78 -4.95 24.97
CA ASP A 221 0.38 -4.88 25.39
C ASP A 221 -0.10 -3.41 25.54
N ILE A 222 -1.39 -3.22 25.86
CA ILE A 222 -1.98 -1.88 25.91
C ILE A 222 -1.34 -1.02 27.02
N ASP A 223 -0.98 -1.60 28.15
CA ASP A 223 -0.42 -0.85 29.27
C ASP A 223 1.04 -0.47 28.98
N GLU A 224 1.80 -1.37 28.36
CA GLU A 224 3.15 -1.08 27.87
C GLU A 224 3.15 0.03 26.81
N ILE A 225 2.17 0.02 25.87
CA ILE A 225 2.03 1.07 24.85
C ILE A 225 1.72 2.42 25.49
N LYS A 226 0.82 2.47 26.48
CA LYS A 226 0.51 3.70 27.22
C LYS A 226 1.76 4.29 27.88
N ILE A 227 2.54 3.43 28.55
CA ILE A 227 3.80 3.84 29.17
C ILE A 227 4.78 4.34 28.11
N PHE A 228 4.90 3.62 26.98
CA PHE A 228 5.79 3.98 25.89
C PHE A 228 5.41 5.31 25.22
N MET A 229 4.13 5.52 24.90
CA MET A 229 3.65 6.76 24.26
C MET A 229 3.61 7.96 25.24
N GLY A 230 3.35 7.70 26.50
CA GLY A 230 3.04 8.71 27.52
C GLY A 230 1.59 9.21 27.41
N ASP A 231 1.10 9.77 28.51
CA ASP A 231 -0.33 10.11 28.71
C ASP A 231 -0.89 11.01 27.60
N ARG A 232 -0.16 12.05 27.24
CA ARG A 232 -0.62 13.04 26.24
C ARG A 232 -0.80 12.43 24.85
N ALA A 233 0.18 11.68 24.35
CA ALA A 233 0.11 11.08 23.03
C ALA A 233 -0.92 9.95 23.00
N TRP A 234 -0.99 9.15 24.08
CA TRP A 234 -1.99 8.11 24.22
C TRP A 234 -3.42 8.66 24.24
N ASP A 235 -3.69 9.70 25.04
CA ASP A 235 -5.00 10.32 25.12
C ASP A 235 -5.53 10.77 23.75
N ARG A 236 -4.66 11.36 22.93
CA ARG A 236 -5.00 11.76 21.57
C ARG A 236 -5.18 10.60 20.62
N TYR A 237 -4.32 9.58 20.72
CA TYR A 237 -4.38 8.41 19.85
C TYR A 237 -5.65 7.58 20.10
N GLN A 238 -6.08 7.47 21.36
CA GLN A 238 -7.22 6.64 21.75
C GLN A 238 -8.60 7.24 21.42
N GLN A 239 -8.73 8.54 21.13
CA GLN A 239 -10.03 9.21 20.96
C GLN A 239 -10.91 8.60 19.86
N LYS A 240 -10.31 8.15 18.78
CA LYS A 240 -10.96 7.37 17.71
C LYS A 240 -10.09 6.14 17.46
N LEU A 241 -10.11 5.15 18.31
CA LEU A 241 -9.22 4.00 18.22
C LEU A 241 -9.98 2.69 18.09
N ILE A 242 -9.61 1.89 17.08
CA ILE A 242 -9.95 0.48 16.97
C ILE A 242 -8.75 -0.33 17.42
N THR A 243 -8.92 -1.14 18.48
CA THR A 243 -7.90 -2.08 18.93
C THR A 243 -8.16 -3.48 18.39
N VAL A 244 -7.12 -4.12 17.85
CA VAL A 244 -7.16 -5.48 17.34
C VAL A 244 -6.07 -6.28 18.05
N LYS A 245 -6.49 -7.18 18.94
CA LYS A 245 -5.58 -8.13 19.58
C LYS A 245 -5.34 -9.31 18.64
N CYS A 246 -4.09 -9.47 18.19
CA CYS A 246 -3.64 -10.56 17.34
C CYS A 246 -3.03 -11.66 18.24
N ASP A 247 -3.87 -12.48 18.86
CA ASP A 247 -3.50 -13.50 19.86
C ASP A 247 -3.63 -14.95 19.32
N TRP A 248 -3.75 -15.12 18.02
CA TRP A 248 -3.68 -16.42 17.37
C TRP A 248 -2.24 -16.92 17.19
N PRO A 249 -2.04 -18.23 16.93
CA PRO A 249 -0.73 -18.84 16.78
C PRO A 249 0.12 -18.19 15.69
N SER A 250 1.45 -18.24 15.89
CA SER A 250 2.40 -17.71 14.92
C SER A 250 2.40 -18.54 13.63
N HIS A 251 2.16 -17.87 12.50
CA HIS A 251 2.31 -18.49 11.17
C HIS A 251 3.76 -18.80 10.79
N ARG A 252 4.76 -18.28 11.54
CA ARG A 252 6.21 -18.55 11.33
C ARG A 252 6.64 -19.88 11.94
N GLN A 253 5.84 -20.47 12.81
CA GLN A 253 6.17 -21.66 13.59
C GLN A 253 5.64 -22.98 12.99
N LYS A 254 5.27 -23.03 11.71
CA LYS A 254 5.20 -24.34 11.04
C LYS A 254 6.64 -24.79 10.87
N PRO A 255 7.12 -25.80 11.63
CA PRO A 255 8.48 -26.26 11.49
C PRO A 255 8.62 -26.89 10.11
N GLY A 256 9.27 -26.18 9.21
CA GLY A 256 10.04 -26.87 8.20
C GLY A 256 11.19 -27.55 8.93
N VAL A 257 10.95 -28.71 9.51
CA VAL A 257 12.03 -29.59 9.96
C VAL A 257 12.77 -30.00 8.68
N ALA A 258 13.81 -29.24 8.34
CA ALA A 258 14.87 -29.77 7.52
C ALA A 258 15.52 -30.87 8.37
N ILE A 259 15.10 -32.12 8.18
CA ILE A 259 15.88 -33.25 8.59
C ILE A 259 17.16 -33.16 7.76
N MET A 260 18.21 -32.60 8.34
CA MET A 260 19.55 -32.79 7.80
C MET A 260 19.78 -34.29 7.86
N GLY A 261 19.70 -34.97 6.71
CA GLY A 261 20.11 -36.32 6.56
C GLY A 261 21.59 -36.44 6.96
N GLU A 262 21.88 -37.42 7.73
CA GLU A 262 23.26 -37.85 8.08
C GLU A 262 24.07 -37.97 6.79
N TRP A 263 25.24 -37.32 6.78
CA TRP A 263 26.28 -37.47 5.78
C TRP A 263 27.22 -38.59 6.21
#